data_ce4138e1911d01d63525be75f5f8f2ff
#
_entry.id   ce4138e1911d01d63525be75f5f8f2ff
#
_cell.length_a   1.000
_cell.length_b   1.000
_cell.length_c   1.000
_cell.angle_alpha   90.00
_cell.angle_beta   90.00
_cell.angle_gamma   90.00
#
_symmetry.space_group_name_H-M   'P 1'
#
loop_
_entity.id
_entity.type
_entity.pdbx_description
1 polymer ?
#
loop_
_entity_poly.entity_id
_entity_poly.type
_entity_poly.pdbx_seq_one_letter_code
_entity_poly.pdbx_strand_id
1 'polypeptide(L)'
;TGSLCESNDRFAIDRPLPEINEGDILVIHDTGAHGFSMGYNYNGKLRSAELLLHANGEVELIRRAETPADYFATLDFTHLF
;
A
#
# COMPACT_ATOMS: atom_id res chain seq x y z
N THR A 1 -12.38 2.26 -4.95
CA THR A 1 -12.29 2.27 -3.48
C THR A 1 -11.37 1.16 -2.99
N GLY A 2 -10.79 1.34 -1.81
CA GLY A 2 -10.02 0.31 -1.14
C GLY A 2 -10.90 -0.60 -0.28
N SER A 3 -10.23 -1.44 0.51
CA SER A 3 -10.86 -2.47 1.33
C SER A 3 -11.06 -2.08 2.80
N LEU A 4 -10.71 -0.85 3.18
CA LEU A 4 -10.81 -0.39 4.54
C LEU A 4 -12.25 0.04 4.91
N CYS A 5 -12.59 -0.09 6.18
CA CYS A 5 -13.82 0.47 6.74
C CYS A 5 -13.62 1.97 6.98
N GLU A 6 -13.52 2.72 5.88
CA GLU A 6 -13.20 4.14 5.86
C GLU A 6 -13.78 4.78 4.60
N SER A 7 -14.56 5.83 4.77
CA SER A 7 -15.27 6.49 3.65
C SER A 7 -14.33 7.16 2.66
N ASN A 8 -13.13 7.54 3.07
CA ASN A 8 -12.16 8.21 2.23
C ASN A 8 -11.12 7.26 1.61
N ASP A 9 -11.31 5.94 1.74
CA ASP A 9 -10.41 4.94 1.14
C ASP A 9 -10.72 4.79 -0.34
N ARG A 10 -10.38 5.81 -1.13
CA ARG A 10 -10.62 5.88 -2.56
C ARG A 10 -9.58 6.81 -3.22
N PHE A 11 -9.27 6.54 -4.48
CA PHE A 11 -8.36 7.38 -5.25
C PHE A 11 -9.05 8.57 -5.93
N ALA A 12 -10.30 8.42 -6.30
CA ALA A 12 -11.02 9.47 -7.02
C ALA A 12 -12.54 9.30 -6.84
N ILE A 13 -13.28 10.36 -7.16
CA ILE A 13 -14.74 10.39 -7.19
C ILE A 13 -15.16 10.81 -8.59
N ASP A 14 -16.12 10.07 -9.17
CA ASP A 14 -16.72 10.39 -10.47
C ASP A 14 -15.68 10.61 -11.58
N ARG A 15 -14.57 9.86 -11.52
CA ARG A 15 -13.54 9.95 -12.54
C ARG A 15 -13.86 9.05 -13.72
N PRO A 16 -13.97 9.60 -14.94
CA PRO A 16 -14.14 8.78 -16.13
C PRO A 16 -12.91 7.89 -16.35
N LEU A 17 -13.13 6.62 -16.53
CA LEU A 17 -12.10 5.62 -16.83
C LEU A 17 -12.60 4.71 -17.94
N PRO A 18 -11.68 4.08 -18.72
CA PRO A 18 -12.07 2.98 -19.59
C PRO A 18 -12.75 1.87 -18.80
N GLU A 19 -13.45 0.97 -19.47
CA GLU A 19 -14.03 -0.20 -18.81
C GLU A 19 -12.94 -1.00 -18.08
N ILE A 20 -13.19 -1.30 -16.80
CA ILE A 20 -12.25 -2.01 -15.94
C ILE A 20 -12.90 -3.29 -15.46
N ASN A 21 -12.16 -4.40 -15.57
CA ASN A 21 -12.59 -5.72 -15.13
C ASN A 21 -11.72 -6.21 -13.98
N GLU A 22 -12.18 -7.22 -13.26
CA GLU A 22 -11.37 -7.90 -12.24
C GLU A 22 -10.07 -8.42 -12.86
N GLY A 23 -8.96 -8.21 -12.14
CA GLY A 23 -7.64 -8.61 -12.59
C GLY A 23 -6.90 -7.53 -13.38
N ASP A 24 -7.56 -6.45 -13.77
CA ASP A 24 -6.91 -5.33 -14.42
C ASP A 24 -5.97 -4.61 -13.46
N ILE A 25 -4.89 -4.07 -14.02
CA ILE A 25 -3.89 -3.32 -13.25
C ILE A 25 -4.09 -1.83 -13.49
N LEU A 26 -4.21 -1.08 -12.41
CA LEU A 26 -4.26 0.37 -12.45
C LEU A 26 -2.90 0.96 -12.12
N VAL A 27 -2.49 1.99 -12.86
CA VAL A 27 -1.23 2.69 -12.64
C VAL A 27 -1.54 4.14 -12.29
N ILE A 28 -1.06 4.58 -11.14
CA ILE A 28 -1.11 5.99 -10.73
C ILE A 28 0.27 6.57 -10.93
N HIS A 29 0.37 7.51 -11.85
CA HIS A 29 1.66 8.13 -12.21
C HIS A 29 2.11 9.15 -11.16
N ASP A 30 3.43 9.36 -11.10
CA ASP A 30 4.07 10.42 -10.31
C ASP A 30 3.77 10.39 -8.82
N THR A 31 3.59 9.19 -8.27
CA THR A 31 3.25 8.98 -6.85
C THR A 31 4.31 8.25 -6.05
N GLY A 32 5.45 7.90 -6.66
CA GLY A 32 6.48 7.09 -6.00
C GLY A 32 7.00 7.70 -4.70
N ALA A 33 7.20 9.02 -4.67
CA ALA A 33 7.68 9.72 -3.48
C ALA A 33 6.62 9.82 -2.36
N HIS A 34 5.36 9.68 -2.68
CA HIS A 34 4.25 9.79 -1.72
C HIS A 34 3.64 8.46 -1.32
N GLY A 35 3.65 7.49 -2.20
CA GLY A 35 2.86 6.28 -2.06
C GLY A 35 3.11 5.55 -0.75
N PHE A 36 4.37 5.26 -0.41
CA PHE A 36 4.71 4.64 0.86
C PHE A 36 4.76 5.65 2.01
N SER A 37 5.36 6.83 1.78
CA SER A 37 5.59 7.82 2.85
C SER A 37 4.31 8.31 3.51
N MET A 38 3.23 8.42 2.76
CA MET A 38 1.93 8.86 3.26
C MET A 38 1.01 7.69 3.64
N GLY A 39 1.46 6.47 3.45
CA GLY A 39 0.73 5.29 3.87
C GLY A 39 0.68 5.12 5.37
N TYR A 40 -0.31 4.40 5.86
CA TYR A 40 -0.51 4.15 7.29
C TYR A 40 -1.22 2.80 7.48
N ASN A 41 -1.28 2.37 8.72
CA ASN A 41 -1.86 1.07 9.07
C ASN A 41 -3.31 1.16 9.59
N TYR A 42 -4.03 2.17 9.19
CA TYR A 42 -5.41 2.37 9.65
C TYR A 42 -6.28 1.12 9.38
N ASN A 43 -7.11 0.77 10.32
CA ASN A 43 -7.91 -0.45 10.32
C ASN A 43 -7.07 -1.75 10.24
N GLY A 44 -5.84 -1.70 10.72
CA GLY A 44 -4.97 -2.88 10.78
C GLY A 44 -4.42 -3.34 9.44
N LYS A 45 -4.49 -2.51 8.40
CA LYS A 45 -3.97 -2.84 7.08
C LYS A 45 -2.45 -2.80 7.08
N LEU A 46 -1.82 -3.89 6.67
CA LEU A 46 -0.37 -3.95 6.53
C LEU A 46 0.07 -3.18 5.28
N ARG A 47 1.27 -2.58 5.35
CA ARG A 47 1.81 -1.80 4.24
C ARG A 47 2.45 -2.71 3.21
N SER A 48 2.34 -2.33 1.94
CA SER A 48 2.84 -3.10 0.81
C SER A 48 4.35 -3.01 0.65
N ALA A 49 4.90 -3.89 -0.18
CA ALA A 49 6.29 -3.79 -0.63
C ALA A 49 6.50 -2.56 -1.52
N GLU A 50 7.75 -2.11 -1.59
CA GLU A 50 8.22 -1.16 -2.59
C GLU A 50 9.21 -1.84 -3.52
N LEU A 51 9.02 -1.62 -4.80
CA LEU A 51 9.89 -2.13 -5.85
C LEU A 51 10.48 -0.96 -6.64
N LEU A 52 11.74 -1.06 -6.99
CA LEU A 52 12.40 -0.10 -7.85
C LEU A 52 12.52 -0.69 -9.25
N LEU A 53 11.89 -0.02 -10.22
CA LEU A 53 12.05 -0.36 -11.63
C LEU A 53 13.21 0.44 -12.20
N HIS A 54 14.29 -0.28 -12.55
CA HIS A 54 15.48 0.31 -13.17
C HIS A 54 15.23 0.63 -14.65
N ALA A 55 16.02 1.55 -15.18
CA ALA A 55 15.90 1.97 -16.57
C ALA A 55 16.13 0.83 -17.59
N ASN A 56 16.87 -0.21 -17.22
CA ASN A 56 17.09 -1.41 -18.02
C ASN A 56 15.94 -2.43 -17.96
N GLY A 57 14.87 -2.13 -17.20
CA GLY A 57 13.74 -3.02 -17.03
C GLY A 57 13.84 -3.99 -15.86
N GLU A 58 14.96 -4.05 -15.15
CA GLU A 58 15.11 -4.86 -13.95
C GLU A 58 14.28 -4.30 -12.80
N VAL A 59 13.74 -5.19 -11.96
CA VAL A 59 12.95 -4.83 -10.79
C VAL A 59 13.68 -5.28 -9.53
N GLU A 60 13.90 -4.36 -8.60
CA GLU A 60 14.57 -4.60 -7.33
C GLU A 60 13.62 -4.38 -6.16
N LEU A 61 13.58 -5.34 -5.25
CA LEU A 61 12.84 -5.19 -4.00
C LEU A 61 13.66 -4.29 -3.06
N ILE A 62 13.19 -3.06 -2.84
CA ILE A 62 13.88 -2.10 -1.95
C ILE A 62 13.24 -2.02 -0.56
N ARG A 63 12.01 -2.49 -0.42
CA ARG A 63 11.33 -2.62 0.87
C ARG A 63 10.37 -3.81 0.80
N ARG A 64 10.52 -4.78 1.70
CA ARG A 64 9.60 -5.91 1.77
C ARG A 64 8.23 -5.48 2.29
N ALA A 65 7.19 -6.23 1.96
CA ALA A 65 5.88 -6.04 2.54
C ALA A 65 5.92 -6.26 4.06
N GLU A 66 5.05 -5.55 4.77
CA GLU A 66 4.90 -5.75 6.20
C GLU A 66 4.26 -7.10 6.53
N THR A 67 4.66 -7.62 7.68
CA THR A 67 4.05 -8.79 8.31
C THR A 67 3.35 -8.38 9.60
N PRO A 68 2.48 -9.22 10.19
CA PRO A 68 1.90 -8.92 11.50
C PRO A 68 2.96 -8.62 12.58
N ALA A 69 4.13 -9.26 12.52
CA ALA A 69 5.23 -8.98 13.44
C ALA A 69 5.72 -7.54 13.35
N ASP A 70 5.76 -6.97 12.14
CA ASP A 70 6.14 -5.57 11.96
C ASP A 70 5.09 -4.62 12.57
N TYR A 71 3.82 -4.95 12.40
CA TYR A 71 2.71 -4.16 12.94
C TYR A 71 2.77 -4.05 14.47
N PHE A 72 3.16 -5.13 15.14
CA PHE A 72 3.23 -5.20 16.60
C PHE A 72 4.64 -5.00 17.15
N ALA A 73 5.61 -4.63 16.32
CA ALA A 73 7.04 -4.62 16.69
C ALA A 73 7.37 -3.72 17.89
N THR A 74 6.61 -2.64 18.08
CA THR A 74 6.88 -1.68 19.17
C THR A 74 6.11 -1.98 20.45
N LEU A 75 5.26 -2.99 20.47
CA LEU A 75 4.53 -3.37 21.66
C LEU A 75 5.42 -4.20 22.60
N ASP A 76 5.32 -3.93 23.87
CA ASP A 76 5.97 -4.71 24.91
C ASP A 76 4.97 -5.73 25.47
N PHE A 77 5.06 -6.96 24.99
CA PHE A 77 4.17 -8.04 25.42
C PHE A 77 4.47 -8.56 26.81
N THR A 78 5.63 -8.23 27.38
CA THR A 78 6.00 -8.73 28.72
C THR A 78 5.09 -8.19 29.83
N HIS A 79 4.44 -7.06 29.59
CA HIS A 79 3.50 -6.44 30.53
C HIS A 79 2.04 -6.82 30.29
N LEU A 80 1.76 -7.60 29.26
CA LEU A 80 0.39 -7.97 28.87
C LEU A 80 -0.02 -9.35 29.34
N PHE A 81 0.94 -10.16 29.80
CA PHE A 81 0.72 -11.55 30.19
C PHE A 81 1.38 -11.88 31.52
#